data_f5be58928644f4fb15698fdc9326b153
#
_entry.id   f5be58928644f4fb15698fdc9326b153
#
_cell.length_a   1.000
_cell.length_b   1.000
_cell.length_c   1.000
_cell.angle_alpha   90.00
_cell.angle_beta   90.00
_cell.angle_gamma   90.00
#
_symmetry.space_group_name_H-M   'P 1'
#
loop_
_entity.id
_entity.type
_entity.pdbx_description
1 polymer ?
#
loop_
_entity_poly.entity_id
_entity_poly.type
_entity_poly.pdbx_seq_one_letter_code
_entity_poly.pdbx_strand_id
1 'polypeptide(L)'
;MLPSTPQELLASEPDVFITLLKTSMPQPVSSEEKARVVAFLPGEGVVTRLNRGMQSKLSALEPLLRAAERDAVYDVRVVENPLARIVIYERTVLLISRTVLALLSAEDLRAQVAHEIGHEYFTAEYERATKARDTRRLKDLELMCDAVGMVLLHELGLDPSRLMKSLETVTLYNRRTSQKGMDESNYPTLDERRKFAAAVRRWIIGKAPAARASGRREAPRRGVRERERVGVGPHAH
;
A
#
# COMPACT_ATOMS: atom_id res chain seq x y z
N MET A 1 -15.15 -12.43 11.13
CA MET A 1 -14.85 -12.84 9.74
C MET A 1 -14.89 -11.60 8.88
N LEU A 2 -13.93 -11.43 7.97
CA LEU A 2 -13.93 -10.32 7.01
C LEU A 2 -15.15 -10.40 6.09
N PRO A 3 -15.70 -9.23 5.64
CA PRO A 3 -16.69 -9.20 4.58
C PRO A 3 -16.20 -9.95 3.35
N SER A 4 -17.09 -10.69 2.72
CA SER A 4 -16.72 -11.51 1.56
C SER A 4 -16.92 -10.77 0.24
N THR A 5 -17.77 -9.74 0.22
CA THR A 5 -18.09 -8.96 -0.98
C THR A 5 -17.94 -7.45 -0.77
N PRO A 6 -17.75 -6.67 -1.85
CA PRO A 6 -17.76 -5.22 -1.81
C PRO A 6 -19.03 -4.62 -1.18
N GLN A 7 -20.19 -5.24 -1.40
CA GLN A 7 -21.46 -4.79 -0.83
C GLN A 7 -21.52 -5.00 0.68
N GLU A 8 -21.10 -6.18 1.16
CA GLU A 8 -21.02 -6.46 2.60
C GLU A 8 -20.05 -5.51 3.30
N LEU A 9 -18.91 -5.20 2.66
CA LEU A 9 -17.94 -4.23 3.17
C LEU A 9 -18.60 -2.87 3.38
N LEU A 10 -19.23 -2.32 2.35
CA LEU A 10 -19.85 -0.98 2.41
C LEU A 10 -21.07 -0.91 3.34
N ALA A 11 -21.67 -2.05 3.66
CA ALA A 11 -22.73 -2.17 4.65
C ALA A 11 -22.21 -2.26 6.09
N SER A 12 -20.94 -2.60 6.28
CA SER A 12 -20.31 -2.69 7.58
C SER A 12 -19.86 -1.33 8.13
N GLU A 13 -19.52 -1.28 9.42
CA GLU A 13 -18.92 -0.10 10.04
C GLU A 13 -17.39 -0.08 9.77
N PRO A 14 -16.79 1.07 9.38
CA PRO A 14 -15.36 1.16 9.11
C PRO A 14 -14.48 0.68 10.28
N ASP A 15 -14.80 1.09 11.51
CA ASP A 15 -14.02 0.71 12.71
C ASP A 15 -14.07 -0.80 12.96
N VAL A 16 -15.20 -1.44 12.66
CA VAL A 16 -15.34 -2.90 12.72
C VAL A 16 -14.44 -3.57 11.69
N PHE A 17 -14.43 -3.07 10.46
CA PHE A 17 -13.58 -3.62 9.41
C PHE A 17 -12.09 -3.44 9.73
N ILE A 18 -11.69 -2.25 10.19
CA ILE A 18 -10.30 -1.97 10.62
C ILE A 18 -9.89 -2.94 11.75
N THR A 19 -10.76 -3.16 12.73
CA THR A 19 -10.51 -4.12 13.81
C THR A 19 -10.38 -5.54 13.27
N LEU A 20 -11.26 -5.94 12.35
CA LEU A 20 -11.18 -7.25 11.71
C LEU A 20 -9.89 -7.42 10.91
N LEU A 21 -9.44 -6.43 10.16
CA LEU A 21 -8.15 -6.49 9.47
C LEU A 21 -7.00 -6.75 10.44
N LYS A 22 -6.95 -6.02 11.56
CA LYS A 22 -5.90 -6.19 12.59
C LYS A 22 -5.94 -7.57 13.25
N THR A 23 -7.13 -8.08 13.54
CA THR A 23 -7.31 -9.38 14.23
C THR A 23 -7.24 -10.59 13.29
N SER A 24 -7.47 -10.38 11.98
CA SER A 24 -7.40 -11.43 10.95
C SER A 24 -6.14 -11.35 10.12
N MET A 25 -5.13 -10.61 10.58
CA MET A 25 -3.88 -10.48 9.85
C MET A 25 -3.26 -11.85 9.58
N PRO A 26 -2.97 -12.18 8.32
CA PRO A 26 -2.42 -13.48 7.98
C PRO A 26 -1.08 -13.71 8.67
N GLN A 27 -0.93 -14.88 9.29
CA GLN A 27 0.31 -15.23 9.98
C GLN A 27 1.49 -15.25 8.99
N PRO A 28 2.67 -14.75 9.38
CA PRO A 28 3.88 -14.87 8.57
C PRO A 28 4.18 -16.33 8.25
N VAL A 29 4.71 -16.55 7.06
CA VAL A 29 5.25 -17.86 6.68
C VAL A 29 6.48 -18.17 7.52
N SER A 30 6.73 -19.44 7.83
CA SER A 30 7.90 -19.83 8.64
C SER A 30 9.22 -19.40 7.95
N SER A 31 10.26 -19.17 8.76
CA SER A 31 11.58 -18.82 8.24
C SER A 31 12.16 -19.90 7.31
N GLU A 32 11.84 -21.16 7.56
CA GLU A 32 12.24 -22.30 6.73
C GLU A 32 11.54 -22.27 5.38
N GLU A 33 10.24 -22.06 5.38
CA GLU A 33 9.45 -21.91 4.15
C GLU A 33 9.93 -20.71 3.34
N LYS A 34 10.13 -19.56 3.99
CA LYS A 34 10.69 -18.37 3.34
C LYS A 34 12.05 -18.66 2.69
N ALA A 35 12.97 -19.32 3.42
CA ALA A 35 14.27 -19.68 2.88
C ALA A 35 14.14 -20.58 1.65
N ARG A 36 13.23 -21.55 1.67
CA ARG A 36 12.93 -22.44 0.55
C ARG A 36 12.42 -21.65 -0.66
N VAL A 37 11.42 -20.79 -0.48
CA VAL A 37 10.87 -19.95 -1.56
C VAL A 37 11.96 -19.07 -2.17
N VAL A 38 12.75 -18.41 -1.33
CA VAL A 38 13.85 -17.54 -1.78
C VAL A 38 14.90 -18.31 -2.58
N ALA A 39 15.23 -19.55 -2.18
CA ALA A 39 16.19 -20.40 -2.88
C ALA A 39 15.69 -20.86 -4.28
N PHE A 40 14.39 -21.01 -4.47
CA PHE A 40 13.78 -21.38 -5.74
C PHE A 40 13.53 -20.20 -6.70
N LEU A 41 13.65 -18.97 -6.22
CA LEU A 41 13.52 -17.82 -7.10
C LEU A 41 14.68 -17.77 -8.10
N PRO A 42 14.39 -17.62 -9.40
CA PRO A 42 15.43 -17.48 -10.40
C PRO A 42 16.26 -16.23 -10.06
N GLY A 43 17.59 -16.39 -9.99
CA GLY A 43 18.52 -15.26 -9.81
C GLY A 43 18.61 -14.38 -11.06
N GLU A 44 18.20 -14.88 -12.21
CA GLU A 44 18.17 -14.16 -13.47
C GLU A 44 17.12 -13.02 -13.42
N GLY A 45 17.53 -11.84 -13.88
CA GLY A 45 16.65 -10.66 -13.91
C GLY A 45 16.54 -9.89 -12.59
N VAL A 46 17.19 -10.34 -11.52
CA VAL A 46 17.26 -9.55 -10.27
C VAL A 46 18.20 -8.35 -10.45
N VAL A 47 17.67 -7.15 -10.21
CA VAL A 47 18.44 -5.91 -10.31
C VAL A 47 19.29 -5.72 -9.06
N THR A 48 20.61 -5.84 -9.20
CA THR A 48 21.55 -5.70 -8.08
C THR A 48 22.00 -4.26 -7.84
N ARG A 49 21.85 -3.39 -8.84
CA ARG A 49 22.24 -1.97 -8.73
C ARG A 49 21.05 -1.05 -8.99
N LEU A 50 20.64 -0.36 -7.96
CA LEU A 50 19.57 0.64 -8.01
C LEU A 50 20.18 2.05 -7.87
N ASN A 51 19.65 3.02 -8.59
CA ASN A 51 20.00 4.41 -8.35
C ASN A 51 19.40 4.93 -7.03
N ARG A 52 19.90 6.06 -6.54
CA ARG A 52 19.44 6.65 -5.26
C ARG A 52 17.93 6.90 -5.22
N GLY A 53 17.34 7.34 -6.33
CA GLY A 53 15.90 7.60 -6.41
C GLY A 53 15.07 6.33 -6.21
N MET A 54 15.47 5.22 -6.82
CA MET A 54 14.81 3.92 -6.65
C MET A 54 15.00 3.38 -5.23
N GLN A 55 16.22 3.49 -4.66
CA GLN A 55 16.48 3.11 -3.28
C GLN A 55 15.60 3.89 -2.30
N SER A 56 15.49 5.22 -2.48
CA SER A 56 14.62 6.07 -1.66
C SER A 56 13.14 5.66 -1.74
N LYS A 57 12.65 5.27 -2.93
CA LYS A 57 11.28 4.78 -3.09
C LYS A 57 11.06 3.46 -2.35
N LEU A 58 12.03 2.53 -2.38
CA LEU A 58 11.95 1.29 -1.61
C LEU A 58 11.96 1.54 -0.10
N SER A 59 12.86 2.40 0.38
CA SER A 59 12.89 2.79 1.81
C SER A 59 11.58 3.45 2.26
N ALA A 60 10.88 4.15 1.36
CA ALA A 60 9.60 4.75 1.66
C ALA A 60 8.47 3.73 1.88
N LEU A 61 8.67 2.44 1.59
CA LEU A 61 7.73 1.37 1.91
C LEU A 61 7.75 0.96 3.39
N GLU A 62 8.85 1.21 4.09
CA GLU A 62 9.05 0.74 5.47
C GLU A 62 7.91 1.09 6.44
N PRO A 63 7.36 2.32 6.47
CA PRO A 63 6.25 2.64 7.37
C PRO A 63 4.99 1.81 7.08
N LEU A 64 4.69 1.54 5.80
CA LEU A 64 3.57 0.70 5.41
C LEU A 64 3.80 -0.75 5.83
N LEU A 65 4.97 -1.31 5.52
CA LEU A 65 5.29 -2.71 5.85
C LEU A 65 5.27 -2.93 7.36
N ARG A 66 5.78 -1.97 8.13
CA ARG A 66 5.75 -2.03 9.60
C ARG A 66 4.33 -1.95 10.15
N ALA A 67 3.50 -1.04 9.63
CA ALA A 67 2.10 -0.92 10.07
C ALA A 67 1.26 -2.16 9.73
N ALA A 68 1.61 -2.84 8.64
CA ALA A 68 1.02 -4.11 8.24
C ALA A 68 1.75 -5.33 8.82
N GLU A 69 2.69 -5.15 9.77
CA GLU A 69 3.51 -6.22 10.37
C GLU A 69 4.21 -7.10 9.31
N ARG A 70 4.72 -6.46 8.23
CA ARG A 70 5.34 -7.14 7.08
C ARG A 70 6.81 -6.77 6.86
N ASP A 71 7.36 -5.87 7.66
CA ASP A 71 8.75 -5.39 7.55
C ASP A 71 9.81 -6.50 7.69
N ALA A 72 9.56 -7.50 8.54
CA ALA A 72 10.42 -8.68 8.69
C ALA A 72 9.98 -9.87 7.83
N VAL A 73 8.82 -9.78 7.17
CA VAL A 73 8.22 -10.90 6.42
C VAL A 73 8.76 -10.96 5.00
N TYR A 74 8.74 -9.82 4.29
CA TYR A 74 9.10 -9.83 2.88
C TYR A 74 10.60 -9.71 2.64
N ASP A 75 11.11 -10.56 1.74
CA ASP A 75 12.34 -10.31 0.98
C ASP A 75 11.97 -9.42 -0.22
N VAL A 76 12.39 -8.16 -0.22
CA VAL A 76 12.04 -7.21 -1.29
C VAL A 76 13.05 -7.32 -2.42
N ARG A 77 12.62 -7.70 -3.60
CA ARG A 77 13.44 -7.85 -4.80
C ARG A 77 12.96 -7.00 -5.95
N VAL A 78 13.89 -6.34 -6.61
CA VAL A 78 13.63 -5.64 -7.86
C VAL A 78 14.04 -6.54 -9.01
N VAL A 79 13.14 -6.67 -10.01
CA VAL A 79 13.35 -7.52 -11.18
C VAL A 79 13.24 -6.72 -12.46
N GLU A 80 14.03 -7.11 -13.48
CA GLU A 80 13.85 -6.57 -14.83
C GLU A 80 12.58 -7.17 -15.43
N ASN A 81 11.63 -6.31 -15.72
CA ASN A 81 10.38 -6.67 -16.40
C ASN A 81 9.90 -5.47 -17.21
N PRO A 82 9.57 -5.62 -18.50
CA PRO A 82 9.06 -4.53 -19.33
C PRO A 82 7.70 -4.00 -18.86
N LEU A 83 6.91 -4.84 -18.18
CA LEU A 83 5.63 -4.43 -17.60
C LEU A 83 5.84 -3.84 -16.20
N ALA A 84 5.02 -2.86 -15.86
CA ALA A 84 4.94 -2.32 -14.51
C ALA A 84 4.16 -3.32 -13.63
N ARG A 85 4.87 -4.04 -12.76
CA ARG A 85 4.27 -5.09 -11.90
C ARG A 85 4.83 -5.03 -10.49
N ILE A 86 3.95 -5.30 -9.54
CA ILE A 86 4.27 -5.64 -8.15
C ILE A 86 3.52 -6.93 -7.86
N VAL A 87 4.15 -7.85 -7.17
CA VAL A 87 3.54 -9.14 -6.79
C VAL A 87 4.12 -9.59 -5.46
N ILE A 88 3.29 -10.05 -4.55
CA ILE A 88 3.72 -10.82 -3.39
C ILE A 88 3.73 -12.29 -3.79
N TYR A 89 4.94 -12.85 -3.91
CA TYR A 89 5.15 -14.24 -4.29
C TYR A 89 5.24 -15.11 -3.04
N GLU A 90 4.40 -16.16 -2.98
CA GLU A 90 4.34 -17.14 -1.86
C GLU A 90 4.31 -16.46 -0.49
N ARG A 91 3.68 -15.31 -0.36
CA ARG A 91 3.55 -14.52 0.87
C ARG A 91 4.89 -14.20 1.57
N THR A 92 6.02 -14.33 0.87
CA THR A 92 7.38 -14.15 1.42
C THR A 92 8.24 -13.16 0.66
N VAL A 93 8.01 -13.00 -0.64
CA VAL A 93 8.84 -12.15 -1.49
C VAL A 93 7.99 -11.09 -2.17
N LEU A 94 8.35 -9.84 -1.95
CA LEU A 94 7.76 -8.70 -2.66
C LEU A 94 8.60 -8.43 -3.92
N LEU A 95 8.10 -8.88 -5.06
CA LEU A 95 8.71 -8.65 -6.36
C LEU A 95 8.22 -7.32 -6.94
N ILE A 96 9.15 -6.42 -7.26
CA ILE A 96 8.86 -5.09 -7.80
C ILE A 96 9.60 -4.95 -9.13
N SER A 97 8.91 -4.73 -10.25
CA SER A 97 9.58 -4.48 -11.50
C SER A 97 10.34 -3.15 -11.46
N ARG A 98 11.52 -3.10 -12.11
CA ARG A 98 12.25 -1.84 -12.28
C ARG A 98 11.42 -0.79 -12.99
N THR A 99 10.58 -1.23 -13.91
CA THR A 99 9.63 -0.38 -14.65
C THR A 99 8.66 0.33 -13.71
N VAL A 100 8.05 -0.37 -12.75
CA VAL A 100 7.13 0.28 -11.80
C VAL A 100 7.84 1.23 -10.87
N LEU A 101 9.09 0.93 -10.46
CA LEU A 101 9.93 1.86 -9.69
C LEU A 101 10.27 3.14 -10.46
N ALA A 102 10.46 3.03 -11.78
CA ALA A 102 10.67 4.21 -12.62
C ALA A 102 9.39 5.03 -12.78
N LEU A 103 8.25 4.34 -12.95
CA LEU A 103 6.96 4.93 -13.31
C LEU A 103 6.27 5.65 -12.14
N LEU A 104 6.26 5.06 -10.95
CA LEU A 104 5.48 5.54 -9.82
C LEU A 104 6.27 6.48 -8.90
N SER A 105 5.57 7.42 -8.26
CA SER A 105 6.09 8.16 -7.10
C SER A 105 6.22 7.23 -5.89
N ALA A 106 6.87 7.69 -4.82
CA ALA A 106 6.98 6.89 -3.59
C ALA A 106 5.60 6.66 -2.93
N GLU A 107 4.70 7.65 -2.98
CA GLU A 107 3.34 7.51 -2.46
C GLU A 107 2.51 6.55 -3.30
N ASP A 108 2.61 6.63 -4.63
CA ASP A 108 1.87 5.77 -5.54
C ASP A 108 2.38 4.32 -5.45
N LEU A 109 3.69 4.13 -5.24
CA LEU A 109 4.30 2.81 -4.98
C LEU A 109 3.77 2.20 -3.67
N ARG A 110 3.72 2.99 -2.58
CA ARG A 110 3.11 2.55 -1.32
C ARG A 110 1.67 2.10 -1.51
N ALA A 111 0.90 2.85 -2.29
CA ALA A 111 -0.49 2.53 -2.55
C ALA A 111 -0.64 1.19 -3.29
N GLN A 112 0.20 0.91 -4.27
CA GLN A 112 0.22 -0.39 -4.95
C GLN A 112 0.62 -1.53 -4.00
N VAL A 113 1.67 -1.34 -3.19
CA VAL A 113 2.08 -2.37 -2.21
C VAL A 113 0.98 -2.60 -1.16
N ALA A 114 0.23 -1.57 -0.77
CA ALA A 114 -0.91 -1.73 0.13
C ALA A 114 -2.02 -2.59 -0.49
N HIS A 115 -2.28 -2.47 -1.80
CA HIS A 115 -3.19 -3.36 -2.53
C HIS A 115 -2.68 -4.80 -2.54
N GLU A 116 -1.39 -5.01 -2.82
CA GLU A 116 -0.80 -6.35 -2.83
C GLU A 116 -0.88 -7.03 -1.44
N ILE A 117 -0.71 -6.27 -0.34
CA ILE A 117 -0.94 -6.79 1.01
C ILE A 117 -2.39 -7.25 1.18
N GLY A 118 -3.35 -6.60 0.52
CA GLY A 118 -4.75 -7.01 0.50
C GLY A 118 -4.95 -8.46 0.02
N HIS A 119 -4.17 -8.93 -0.94
CA HIS A 119 -4.25 -10.30 -1.44
C HIS A 119 -3.97 -11.37 -0.38
N GLU A 120 -3.13 -11.07 0.62
CA GLU A 120 -2.85 -12.04 1.68
C GLU A 120 -4.08 -12.37 2.52
N TYR A 121 -4.98 -11.40 2.72
CA TYR A 121 -6.21 -11.61 3.49
C TYR A 121 -7.21 -12.54 2.79
N PHE A 122 -7.10 -12.68 1.48
CA PHE A 122 -8.04 -13.40 0.63
C PHE A 122 -7.41 -14.57 -0.14
N THR A 123 -6.22 -15.03 0.25
CA THR A 123 -5.47 -16.08 -0.47
C THR A 123 -6.32 -17.33 -0.74
N ALA A 124 -6.98 -17.87 0.30
CA ALA A 124 -7.81 -19.07 0.16
C ALA A 124 -9.03 -18.84 -0.75
N GLU A 125 -9.61 -17.65 -0.73
CA GLU A 125 -10.71 -17.25 -1.61
C GLU A 125 -10.25 -17.15 -3.07
N TYR A 126 -9.08 -16.55 -3.31
CA TYR A 126 -8.48 -16.47 -4.63
C TYR A 126 -8.22 -17.87 -5.22
N GLU A 127 -7.65 -18.77 -4.44
CA GLU A 127 -7.41 -20.15 -4.87
C GLU A 127 -8.71 -20.85 -5.27
N ARG A 128 -9.76 -20.72 -4.44
CA ARG A 128 -11.07 -21.32 -4.74
C ARG A 128 -11.69 -20.73 -6.00
N ALA A 129 -11.71 -19.39 -6.13
CA ALA A 129 -12.28 -18.72 -7.28
C ALA A 129 -11.52 -19.05 -8.58
N THR A 130 -10.19 -19.11 -8.51
CA THR A 130 -9.33 -19.51 -9.65
C THR A 130 -9.62 -20.94 -10.08
N LYS A 131 -9.68 -21.89 -9.14
CA LYS A 131 -10.01 -23.30 -9.43
C LYS A 131 -11.40 -23.45 -10.04
N ALA A 132 -12.36 -22.66 -9.55
CA ALA A 132 -13.74 -22.63 -10.06
C ALA A 132 -13.90 -21.82 -11.35
N ARG A 133 -12.88 -21.09 -11.79
CA ARG A 133 -12.93 -20.12 -12.90
C ARG A 133 -14.04 -19.07 -12.70
N ASP A 134 -14.26 -18.69 -11.45
CA ASP A 134 -15.28 -17.69 -11.07
C ASP A 134 -14.75 -16.27 -11.27
N THR A 135 -14.86 -15.79 -12.50
CA THR A 135 -14.44 -14.45 -12.91
C THR A 135 -15.09 -13.34 -12.07
N ARG A 136 -16.37 -13.50 -11.72
CA ARG A 136 -17.08 -12.51 -10.92
C ARG A 136 -16.46 -12.42 -9.51
N ARG A 137 -16.24 -13.59 -8.90
CA ARG A 137 -15.61 -13.66 -7.58
C ARG A 137 -14.19 -13.08 -7.58
N LEU A 138 -13.40 -13.36 -8.62
CA LEU A 138 -12.06 -12.79 -8.78
C LEU A 138 -12.11 -11.25 -8.85
N LYS A 139 -13.06 -10.68 -9.59
CA LYS A 139 -13.25 -9.21 -9.61
C LYS A 139 -13.65 -8.63 -8.26
N ASP A 140 -14.55 -9.30 -7.55
CA ASP A 140 -14.95 -8.87 -6.19
C ASP A 140 -13.75 -8.88 -5.23
N LEU A 141 -12.89 -9.92 -5.31
CA LEU A 141 -11.67 -10.02 -4.50
C LEU A 141 -10.67 -8.91 -4.81
N GLU A 142 -10.49 -8.55 -6.08
CA GLU A 142 -9.66 -7.39 -6.48
C GLU A 142 -10.16 -6.08 -5.85
N LEU A 143 -11.48 -5.85 -5.88
CA LEU A 143 -12.08 -4.69 -5.23
C LEU A 143 -11.88 -4.74 -3.70
N MET A 144 -11.96 -5.92 -3.08
CA MET A 144 -11.67 -6.08 -1.66
C MET A 144 -10.22 -5.77 -1.33
N CYS A 145 -9.25 -6.16 -2.18
CA CYS A 145 -7.85 -5.77 -2.04
C CYS A 145 -7.66 -4.25 -2.17
N ASP A 146 -8.38 -3.61 -3.09
CA ASP A 146 -8.41 -2.14 -3.19
C ASP A 146 -8.89 -1.51 -1.87
N ALA A 147 -9.94 -2.03 -1.26
CA ALA A 147 -10.47 -1.52 0.01
C ALA A 147 -9.46 -1.69 1.16
N VAL A 148 -8.83 -2.86 1.28
CA VAL A 148 -7.77 -3.10 2.28
C VAL A 148 -6.63 -2.09 2.08
N GLY A 149 -6.15 -1.93 0.85
CA GLY A 149 -5.10 -0.96 0.52
C GLY A 149 -5.47 0.47 0.90
N MET A 150 -6.71 0.90 0.60
CA MET A 150 -7.20 2.23 0.96
C MET A 150 -7.31 2.44 2.47
N VAL A 151 -7.74 1.41 3.22
CA VAL A 151 -7.80 1.45 4.69
C VAL A 151 -6.40 1.55 5.29
N LEU A 152 -5.44 0.73 4.82
CA LEU A 152 -4.05 0.78 5.30
C LEU A 152 -3.42 2.17 5.06
N LEU A 153 -3.65 2.77 3.89
CA LEU A 153 -3.20 4.14 3.61
C LEU A 153 -3.84 5.15 4.56
N HIS A 154 -5.14 5.06 4.80
CA HIS A 154 -5.87 5.95 5.71
C HIS A 154 -5.34 5.86 7.15
N GLU A 155 -5.14 4.65 7.68
CA GLU A 155 -4.59 4.42 9.02
C GLU A 155 -3.19 5.03 9.19
N LEU A 156 -2.41 5.10 8.11
CA LEU A 156 -1.10 5.77 8.07
C LEU A 156 -1.18 7.29 7.88
N GLY A 157 -2.37 7.87 7.78
CA GLY A 157 -2.57 9.29 7.49
C GLY A 157 -2.18 9.68 6.05
N LEU A 158 -2.11 8.70 5.15
CA LEU A 158 -1.86 8.91 3.72
C LEU A 158 -3.18 9.06 2.96
N ASP A 159 -3.12 9.65 1.76
CA ASP A 159 -4.30 9.82 0.92
C ASP A 159 -4.70 8.49 0.23
N PRO A 160 -5.86 7.89 0.59
CA PRO A 160 -6.33 6.66 -0.04
C PRO A 160 -6.57 6.77 -1.55
N SER A 161 -6.78 7.99 -2.08
CA SER A 161 -7.00 8.20 -3.52
C SER A 161 -5.75 7.90 -4.37
N ARG A 162 -4.56 7.84 -3.74
CA ARG A 162 -3.31 7.43 -4.39
C ARG A 162 -3.39 6.03 -5.01
N LEU A 163 -4.17 5.14 -4.39
CA LEU A 163 -4.35 3.80 -4.93
C LEU A 163 -4.96 3.84 -6.33
N MET A 164 -6.06 4.57 -6.50
CA MET A 164 -6.72 4.64 -7.80
C MET A 164 -5.81 5.27 -8.87
N LYS A 165 -5.11 6.35 -8.50
CA LYS A 165 -4.16 7.03 -9.39
C LYS A 165 -3.03 6.08 -9.83
N SER A 166 -2.48 5.29 -8.92
CA SER A 166 -1.39 4.35 -9.22
C SER A 166 -1.88 3.20 -10.10
N LEU A 167 -3.06 2.64 -9.83
CA LEU A 167 -3.69 1.60 -10.64
C LEU A 167 -3.94 2.06 -12.08
N GLU A 168 -4.46 3.28 -12.27
CA GLU A 168 -4.64 3.87 -13.60
C GLU A 168 -3.31 4.02 -14.34
N THR A 169 -2.30 4.54 -13.67
CA THR A 169 -0.97 4.75 -14.24
C THR A 169 -0.36 3.44 -14.72
N VAL A 170 -0.39 2.41 -13.86
CA VAL A 170 0.14 1.06 -14.17
C VAL A 170 -0.66 0.40 -15.29
N THR A 171 -1.99 0.43 -15.21
CA THR A 171 -2.86 -0.19 -16.23
C THR A 171 -2.64 0.44 -17.59
N LEU A 172 -2.65 1.77 -17.68
CA LEU A 172 -2.45 2.48 -18.94
C LEU A 172 -1.06 2.25 -19.53
N TYR A 173 -0.02 2.20 -18.69
CA TYR A 173 1.33 1.87 -19.13
C TYR A 173 1.38 0.45 -19.70
N ASN A 174 0.86 -0.54 -18.98
CA ASN A 174 0.90 -1.95 -19.37
C ASN A 174 0.10 -2.22 -20.65
N ARG A 175 -1.06 -1.59 -20.83
CA ARG A 175 -1.85 -1.66 -22.08
C ARG A 175 -1.09 -1.15 -23.30
N ARG A 176 -0.27 -0.10 -23.15
CA ARG A 176 0.55 0.44 -24.22
C ARG A 176 1.77 -0.44 -24.55
N THR A 177 2.29 -1.13 -23.53
CA THR A 177 3.52 -1.93 -23.64
C THR A 177 3.25 -3.37 -24.07
N SER A 178 2.09 -3.94 -23.71
CA SER A 178 1.74 -5.31 -24.03
C SER A 178 1.28 -5.44 -25.48
N GLN A 179 2.07 -6.14 -26.30
CA GLN A 179 1.73 -6.41 -27.72
C GLN A 179 0.60 -7.44 -27.91
N LYS A 180 0.35 -8.29 -26.91
CA LYS A 180 -0.63 -9.40 -27.01
C LYS A 180 -1.99 -9.08 -26.35
N GLY A 181 -2.18 -7.86 -25.84
CA GLY A 181 -3.28 -7.57 -24.95
C GLY A 181 -3.10 -8.29 -23.59
N MET A 182 -3.63 -7.72 -22.53
CA MET A 182 -3.72 -8.42 -21.25
C MET A 182 -5.10 -9.07 -21.17
N ASP A 183 -5.15 -10.31 -20.70
CA ASP A 183 -6.43 -10.90 -20.31
C ASP A 183 -6.89 -10.17 -19.02
N GLU A 184 -7.80 -9.23 -19.22
CA GLU A 184 -8.39 -8.44 -18.14
C GLU A 184 -9.72 -9.03 -17.65
N SER A 185 -10.11 -10.21 -18.12
CA SER A 185 -11.43 -10.79 -17.82
C SER A 185 -11.66 -10.98 -16.32
N ASN A 186 -10.61 -11.30 -15.58
CA ASN A 186 -10.63 -11.55 -14.13
C ASN A 186 -10.45 -10.27 -13.29
N TYR A 187 -10.24 -9.12 -13.92
CA TYR A 187 -10.02 -7.86 -13.23
C TYR A 187 -11.20 -6.91 -13.40
N PRO A 188 -11.54 -6.10 -12.39
CA PRO A 188 -12.48 -5.01 -12.55
C PRO A 188 -11.96 -4.00 -13.57
N THR A 189 -12.86 -3.41 -14.34
CA THR A 189 -12.51 -2.27 -15.19
C THR A 189 -12.07 -1.08 -14.34
N LEU A 190 -11.32 -0.15 -14.93
CA LEU A 190 -10.94 1.09 -14.24
C LEU A 190 -12.16 1.90 -13.76
N ASP A 191 -13.27 1.84 -14.49
CA ASP A 191 -14.50 2.52 -14.10
C ASP A 191 -15.16 1.87 -12.88
N GLU A 192 -15.23 0.54 -12.82
CA GLU A 192 -15.69 -0.21 -11.65
C GLU A 192 -14.82 0.10 -10.43
N ARG A 193 -13.48 0.09 -10.58
CA ARG A 193 -12.56 0.45 -9.49
C ARG A 193 -12.74 1.90 -9.03
N ARG A 194 -12.91 2.87 -9.94
CA ARG A 194 -13.16 4.28 -9.58
C ARG A 194 -14.45 4.45 -8.77
N LYS A 195 -15.53 3.82 -9.22
CA LYS A 195 -16.82 3.87 -8.52
C LYS A 195 -16.72 3.28 -7.12
N PHE A 196 -16.08 2.12 -7.02
CA PHE A 196 -15.89 1.45 -5.75
C PHE A 196 -14.96 2.25 -4.82
N ALA A 197 -13.79 2.71 -5.30
CA ALA A 197 -12.86 3.52 -4.52
C ALA A 197 -13.51 4.82 -4.00
N ALA A 198 -14.35 5.48 -4.80
CA ALA A 198 -15.10 6.63 -4.35
C ALA A 198 -16.11 6.28 -3.22
N ALA A 199 -16.74 5.10 -3.29
CA ALA A 199 -17.61 4.61 -2.22
C ALA A 199 -16.82 4.29 -0.95
N VAL A 200 -15.72 3.55 -1.05
CA VAL A 200 -14.83 3.23 0.08
C VAL A 200 -14.28 4.49 0.73
N ARG A 201 -13.85 5.49 -0.06
CA ARG A 201 -13.36 6.76 0.48
C ARG A 201 -14.44 7.47 1.32
N ARG A 202 -15.67 7.57 0.82
CA ARG A 202 -16.78 8.16 1.58
C ARG A 202 -17.08 7.36 2.84
N TRP A 203 -17.05 6.04 2.75
CA TRP A 203 -17.29 5.13 3.86
C TRP A 203 -16.25 5.29 4.96
N ILE A 204 -14.94 5.38 4.62
CA ILE A 204 -13.86 5.61 5.61
C ILE A 204 -13.99 6.98 6.26
N ILE A 205 -14.21 8.06 5.47
CA ILE A 205 -14.17 9.44 5.96
C ILE A 205 -15.49 9.83 6.63
N GLY A 206 -16.63 9.35 6.12
CA GLY A 206 -17.96 9.77 6.55
C GLY A 206 -18.33 9.39 7.98
N LYS A 207 -17.56 8.51 8.61
CA LYS A 207 -17.74 8.06 10.00
C LYS A 207 -16.51 8.31 10.89
N ALA A 208 -15.54 9.13 10.41
CA ALA A 208 -14.45 9.56 11.28
C ALA A 208 -15.06 10.29 12.50
N PRO A 209 -14.84 9.81 13.74
CA PRO A 209 -15.35 10.50 14.90
C PRO A 209 -14.77 11.92 14.94
N ALA A 210 -15.60 12.91 15.21
CA ALA A 210 -15.25 14.35 15.32
C ALA A 210 -14.11 14.66 16.31
N ALA A 211 -13.52 13.64 16.96
CA ALA A 211 -12.54 13.74 18.03
C ALA A 211 -11.09 13.95 17.59
N ARG A 212 -10.73 13.82 16.30
CA ARG A 212 -9.33 14.04 15.86
C ARG A 212 -9.02 15.51 15.49
N ALA A 213 -10.01 16.40 15.45
CA ALA A 213 -9.82 17.82 15.10
C ALA A 213 -9.30 18.68 16.27
N SER A 214 -9.25 18.19 17.52
CA SER A 214 -8.89 18.99 18.69
C SER A 214 -7.46 18.82 19.22
N GLY A 215 -6.59 18.09 18.52
CA GLY A 215 -5.21 17.79 18.96
C GLY A 215 -4.13 18.80 18.60
N ARG A 216 -4.43 19.86 17.85
CA ARG A 216 -3.49 20.99 17.71
C ARG A 216 -3.65 21.95 18.88
N ARG A 217 -3.14 21.58 20.05
CA ARG A 217 -2.85 22.55 21.10
C ARG A 217 -1.77 23.49 20.57
N GLU A 218 -2.15 24.74 20.35
CA GLU A 218 -1.21 25.84 20.23
C GLU A 218 -0.25 25.83 21.42
N ALA A 219 1.05 25.67 21.10
CA ALA A 219 2.08 25.87 22.12
C ALA A 219 2.01 27.33 22.62
N PRO A 220 2.05 27.59 23.93
CA PRO A 220 2.00 28.96 24.45
C PRO A 220 3.23 29.70 23.93
N ARG A 221 2.99 30.85 23.31
CA ARG A 221 4.02 31.82 22.93
C ARG A 221 4.75 32.24 24.21
N ARG A 222 5.97 31.81 24.40
CA ARG A 222 6.87 32.32 25.44
C ARG A 222 7.18 33.78 25.11
N GLY A 223 6.71 34.64 25.97
CA GLY A 223 6.99 36.08 25.93
C GLY A 223 8.50 36.32 25.95
N VAL A 224 8.95 37.10 24.99
CA VAL A 224 10.29 37.68 24.95
C VAL A 224 10.38 38.68 26.10
N ARG A 225 11.12 38.36 27.14
CA ARG A 225 11.55 39.33 28.14
C ARG A 225 12.69 40.15 27.54
N GLU A 226 12.42 41.40 27.27
CA GLU A 226 13.43 42.46 27.11
C GLU A 226 14.39 42.41 28.29
N ARG A 227 15.66 42.17 28.03
CA ARG A 227 16.73 42.46 28.97
C ARG A 227 17.34 43.82 28.63
N GLU A 228 17.17 44.73 29.57
CA GLU A 228 17.82 46.03 29.62
C GLU A 228 19.33 45.92 29.38
N ARG A 229 19.83 46.84 28.56
CA ARG A 229 21.24 47.11 28.34
C ARG A 229 21.75 47.91 29.52
N VAL A 230 22.61 47.37 30.34
CA VAL A 230 23.49 48.12 31.22
C VAL A 230 24.81 48.29 30.48
N GLY A 231 25.15 49.55 30.23
CA GLY A 231 26.43 49.93 29.65
C GLY A 231 27.52 49.93 30.72
N VAL A 232 28.71 49.50 30.34
CA VAL A 232 29.96 49.84 31.01
C VAL A 232 31.01 50.14 29.94
N GLY A 233 31.63 51.31 30.07
CA GLY A 233 32.55 51.91 29.13
C GLY A 233 33.98 51.33 29.16
N PRO A 234 34.91 51.96 28.43
CA PRO A 234 36.14 51.35 27.93
C PRO A 234 37.33 51.52 28.90
N HIS A 235 38.22 50.54 28.96
CA HIS A 235 39.59 50.75 29.38
C HIS A 235 40.59 50.09 28.43
N ALA A 236 41.52 50.94 28.03
CA ALA A 236 42.71 50.69 27.24
C ALA A 236 43.72 49.75 27.97
N HIS A 237 44.39 48.90 27.23
CA HIS A 237 45.84 48.78 27.06
C HIS A 237 46.12 47.72 25.99
#